data_511b043004be40ad4a6f3ab0014331b6
#
_entry.id   511b043004be40ad4a6f3ab0014331b6
#
_cell.length_a   1.000
_cell.length_b   1.000
_cell.length_c   1.000
_cell.angle_alpha   90.00
_cell.angle_beta   90.00
_cell.angle_gamma   90.00
#
_symmetry.space_group_name_H-M   'P 1'
#
loop_
_entity.id
_entity.type
_entity.pdbx_description
1 polymer ?
#
loop_
_entity_poly.entity_id
_entity_poly.type
_entity_poly.pdbx_seq_one_letter_code
_entity_poly.pdbx_strand_id
1 'polypeptide(L)'
;MTRYQTTTTVRRGKEGSALMTAIIAMFVVSLLVGGYMTLASSEYRLATRSLLIGASFSLAEGGVDLAIDALNDSDTSGWNVSGSTWTREVTGIEITAGGTGAIRVVITDATSNTPTIHSEGIVSGHPSGDVTKQLQVSLTSGFFPYKNGFDSKNGFVLKGKNVTMDSYNSANGAYSGSNRGSEIRVSTVSIETDAIDIGNANIFGYVAVGATLAPGQTGSDVIDVGPKGSITAYGEGEGEGIQEDRITTDYYASFPNISAPSVSSGWEFPNSGTITDSGTYYVDGDWSLEGESGSLVIASNTDIILVVTGTFELKGNATLTLDTDATLKLFVEGDVSIGGNVILNSSNPKNLEVIGTNTNEGEQTIKFSGNGKLSATVYAPNANVELKGGGSSGHVYGAVVAYDASLVGGTHFSFDEALADVNLGSTDYEVFQWLEMTNTTYETTTVALNGYF
;
A
#
# COMPACT_ATOMS: atom_id res chain seq x y z
N MET A 1 -39.55 -11.95 114.51
CA MET A 1 -39.10 -13.03 113.62
C MET A 1 -39.32 -12.65 112.18
N THR A 2 -38.30 -12.13 111.50
CA THR A 2 -38.44 -11.67 110.15
C THR A 2 -37.73 -12.69 109.23
N ARG A 3 -38.48 -13.34 108.36
CA ARG A 3 -37.95 -14.31 107.35
C ARG A 3 -37.45 -13.54 106.13
N TYR A 4 -36.23 -13.66 105.84
CA TYR A 4 -35.66 -13.28 104.56
C TYR A 4 -35.93 -14.38 103.50
N GLN A 5 -36.61 -14.01 102.41
CA GLN A 5 -36.65 -14.86 101.19
C GLN A 5 -35.52 -14.52 100.32
N THR A 6 -34.66 -15.48 100.02
CA THR A 6 -33.60 -15.35 99.06
C THR A 6 -34.13 -15.76 97.71
N THR A 7 -34.27 -14.84 96.76
CA THR A 7 -34.67 -15.09 95.38
C THR A 7 -33.40 -15.45 94.61
N THR A 8 -33.22 -16.70 94.26
CA THR A 8 -32.19 -17.18 93.36
C THR A 8 -32.58 -16.92 91.91
N THR A 9 -31.99 -15.92 91.27
CA THR A 9 -32.12 -15.66 89.82
C THR A 9 -31.23 -16.67 89.08
N VAL A 10 -31.85 -17.65 88.45
CA VAL A 10 -31.16 -18.55 87.49
C VAL A 10 -30.84 -17.77 86.27
N ARG A 11 -29.54 -17.41 86.11
CA ARG A 11 -29.03 -16.94 84.85
C ARG A 11 -29.06 -18.07 83.84
N ARG A 12 -30.07 -18.15 82.97
CA ARG A 12 -30.08 -19.01 81.79
C ARG A 12 -28.90 -18.62 80.93
N GLY A 13 -27.99 -19.52 80.75
CA GLY A 13 -26.75 -19.32 80.05
C GLY A 13 -26.97 -18.90 78.57
N LYS A 14 -26.30 -17.84 78.20
CA LYS A 14 -26.16 -17.34 76.84
C LYS A 14 -25.16 -18.17 75.97
N GLU A 15 -24.70 -19.29 76.50
CA GLU A 15 -23.59 -20.06 75.89
C GLU A 15 -24.03 -20.87 74.62
N GLY A 16 -25.28 -21.32 74.53
CA GLY A 16 -25.77 -21.99 73.34
C GLY A 16 -26.00 -21.09 72.14
N SER A 17 -26.27 -19.81 72.37
CA SER A 17 -26.44 -18.80 71.31
C SER A 17 -25.15 -18.46 70.58
N ALA A 18 -24.03 -18.37 71.30
CA ALA A 18 -22.72 -18.06 70.71
C ALA A 18 -22.19 -19.18 69.79
N LEU A 19 -22.41 -20.43 70.18
CA LEU A 19 -22.02 -21.58 69.37
C LEU A 19 -22.85 -21.65 68.07
N MET A 20 -24.17 -21.44 68.17
CA MET A 20 -25.03 -21.44 66.99
C MET A 20 -24.69 -20.31 66.01
N THR A 21 -24.39 -19.10 66.54
CA THR A 21 -23.95 -17.98 65.72
C THR A 21 -22.59 -18.26 65.05
N ALA A 22 -21.64 -18.89 65.75
CA ALA A 22 -20.34 -19.30 65.19
C ALA A 22 -20.52 -20.33 64.06
N ILE A 23 -21.39 -21.31 64.22
CA ILE A 23 -21.67 -22.32 63.18
C ILE A 23 -22.31 -21.69 61.93
N ILE A 24 -23.28 -20.80 62.14
CA ILE A 24 -23.94 -20.07 61.03
C ILE A 24 -22.92 -19.18 60.31
N ALA A 25 -22.06 -18.46 61.08
CA ALA A 25 -21.02 -17.63 60.48
C ALA A 25 -20.00 -18.49 59.68
N MET A 26 -19.55 -19.63 60.22
CA MET A 26 -18.69 -20.56 59.49
C MET A 26 -19.37 -21.09 58.18
N PHE A 27 -20.64 -21.43 58.26
CA PHE A 27 -21.40 -21.88 57.07
C PHE A 27 -21.48 -20.78 56.00
N VAL A 28 -21.82 -19.54 56.40
CA VAL A 28 -21.87 -18.40 55.50
C VAL A 28 -20.51 -18.10 54.88
N VAL A 29 -19.42 -18.07 55.68
CA VAL A 29 -18.05 -17.89 55.18
C VAL A 29 -17.67 -19.02 54.22
N SER A 30 -17.99 -20.27 54.53
CA SER A 30 -17.70 -21.40 53.63
C SER A 30 -18.40 -21.28 52.28
N LEU A 31 -19.66 -20.83 52.27
CA LEU A 31 -20.44 -20.57 51.04
C LEU A 31 -19.81 -19.41 50.23
N LEU A 32 -19.41 -18.33 50.90
CA LEU A 32 -18.75 -17.19 50.25
C LEU A 32 -17.39 -17.59 49.64
N VAL A 33 -16.60 -18.35 50.38
CA VAL A 33 -15.30 -18.85 49.89
C VAL A 33 -15.50 -19.80 48.70
N GLY A 34 -16.49 -20.73 48.81
CA GLY A 34 -16.84 -21.63 47.70
C GLY A 34 -17.28 -20.87 46.44
N GLY A 35 -18.14 -19.85 46.61
CA GLY A 35 -18.59 -18.99 45.53
C GLY A 35 -17.43 -18.21 44.90
N TYR A 36 -16.55 -17.65 45.73
CA TYR A 36 -15.36 -16.91 45.24
C TYR A 36 -14.40 -17.84 44.49
N MET A 37 -14.13 -19.05 44.99
CA MET A 37 -13.27 -20.03 44.30
C MET A 37 -13.84 -20.44 42.95
N THR A 38 -15.16 -20.58 42.83
CA THR A 38 -15.81 -20.90 41.54
C THR A 38 -15.67 -19.75 40.55
N LEU A 39 -15.87 -18.51 41.01
CA LEU A 39 -15.69 -17.32 40.21
C LEU A 39 -14.24 -17.18 39.76
N ALA A 40 -13.29 -17.23 40.66
CA ALA A 40 -11.86 -17.15 40.36
C ALA A 40 -11.40 -18.23 39.36
N SER A 41 -11.92 -19.46 39.51
CA SER A 41 -11.64 -20.55 38.57
C SER A 41 -12.21 -20.26 37.17
N SER A 42 -13.40 -19.67 37.08
CA SER A 42 -14.01 -19.32 35.80
C SER A 42 -13.25 -18.16 35.11
N GLU A 43 -12.85 -17.14 35.86
CA GLU A 43 -12.05 -16.04 35.33
C GLU A 43 -10.66 -16.51 34.84
N TYR A 44 -10.01 -17.37 35.61
CA TYR A 44 -8.74 -17.99 35.20
C TYR A 44 -8.86 -18.78 33.90
N ARG A 45 -9.94 -19.59 33.76
CA ARG A 45 -10.20 -20.33 32.51
C ARG A 45 -10.44 -19.42 31.32
N LEU A 46 -11.21 -18.33 31.50
CA LEU A 46 -11.45 -17.34 30.44
C LEU A 46 -10.17 -16.63 30.03
N ALA A 47 -9.36 -16.19 30.99
CA ALA A 47 -8.09 -15.54 30.73
C ALA A 47 -7.12 -16.48 29.97
N THR A 48 -7.01 -17.73 30.44
CA THR A 48 -6.16 -18.73 29.76
C THR A 48 -6.66 -19.02 28.35
N ARG A 49 -7.98 -19.17 28.15
CA ARG A 49 -8.54 -19.38 26.81
C ARG A 49 -8.27 -18.21 25.88
N SER A 50 -8.34 -16.98 26.38
CA SER A 50 -7.97 -15.78 25.61
C SER A 50 -6.52 -15.82 25.17
N LEU A 51 -5.59 -16.21 26.05
CA LEU A 51 -4.17 -16.37 25.70
C LEU A 51 -3.94 -17.44 24.63
N LEU A 52 -4.66 -18.58 24.73
CA LEU A 52 -4.54 -19.65 23.74
C LEU A 52 -5.11 -19.23 22.39
N ILE A 53 -6.19 -18.44 22.36
CA ILE A 53 -6.76 -17.85 21.14
C ILE A 53 -5.73 -16.92 20.50
N GLY A 54 -5.11 -16.02 21.29
CA GLY A 54 -4.05 -15.15 20.79
C GLY A 54 -2.84 -15.93 20.24
N ALA A 55 -2.42 -16.99 20.95
CA ALA A 55 -1.33 -17.84 20.49
C ALA A 55 -1.67 -18.58 19.19
N SER A 56 -2.89 -19.13 19.06
CA SER A 56 -3.30 -19.80 17.83
C SER A 56 -3.43 -18.83 16.64
N PHE A 57 -3.85 -17.59 16.91
CA PHE A 57 -3.87 -16.54 15.89
C PHE A 57 -2.46 -16.17 15.41
N SER A 58 -1.51 -15.95 16.34
CA SER A 58 -0.11 -15.69 15.99
C SER A 58 0.55 -16.85 15.24
N LEU A 59 0.18 -18.09 15.54
CA LEU A 59 0.63 -19.25 14.77
C LEU A 59 0.08 -19.21 13.34
N ALA A 60 -1.20 -18.84 13.16
CA ALA A 60 -1.79 -18.70 11.83
C ALA A 60 -1.12 -17.56 11.04
N GLU A 61 -0.81 -16.42 11.67
CA GLU A 61 -0.03 -15.33 11.06
C GLU A 61 1.36 -15.81 10.64
N GLY A 62 2.08 -16.49 11.52
CA GLY A 62 3.38 -17.07 11.19
C GLY A 62 3.33 -18.05 10.01
N GLY A 63 2.20 -18.74 9.82
CA GLY A 63 1.98 -19.58 8.64
C GLY A 63 1.79 -18.77 7.35
N VAL A 64 1.14 -17.62 7.43
CA VAL A 64 1.03 -16.68 6.29
C VAL A 64 2.42 -16.15 5.91
N ASP A 65 3.23 -15.72 6.89
CA ASP A 65 4.59 -15.23 6.65
C ASP A 65 5.45 -16.29 5.96
N LEU A 66 5.40 -17.55 6.44
CA LEU A 66 6.10 -18.67 5.80
C LEU A 66 5.68 -18.90 4.35
N ALA A 67 4.41 -18.67 4.03
CA ALA A 67 3.90 -18.84 2.68
C ALA A 67 4.33 -17.70 1.75
N ILE A 68 4.29 -16.45 2.22
CA ILE A 68 4.73 -15.28 1.46
C ILE A 68 6.23 -15.37 1.17
N ASP A 69 7.04 -15.75 2.16
CA ASP A 69 8.48 -15.95 2.01
C ASP A 69 8.78 -17.01 0.95
N ALA A 70 8.12 -18.17 1.04
CA ALA A 70 8.29 -19.25 0.05
C ALA A 70 7.89 -18.85 -1.37
N LEU A 71 6.82 -18.06 -1.52
CA LEU A 71 6.35 -17.57 -2.82
C LEU A 71 7.32 -16.54 -3.41
N ASN A 72 7.80 -15.59 -2.60
CA ASN A 72 8.70 -14.52 -3.03
C ASN A 72 10.09 -15.05 -3.41
N ASP A 73 10.64 -15.95 -2.60
CA ASP A 73 11.95 -16.57 -2.86
C ASP A 73 11.87 -17.72 -3.87
N SER A 74 10.67 -18.12 -4.28
CA SER A 74 10.43 -19.32 -5.08
C SER A 74 11.05 -20.58 -4.43
N ASP A 75 11.16 -20.57 -3.08
CA ASP A 75 11.75 -21.65 -2.30
C ASP A 75 10.68 -22.65 -1.83
N THR A 76 10.69 -23.82 -2.45
CA THR A 76 9.79 -24.91 -2.08
C THR A 76 10.37 -25.85 -1.02
N SER A 77 11.49 -25.51 -0.41
CA SER A 77 12.14 -26.34 0.62
C SER A 77 11.21 -26.51 1.84
N GLY A 78 10.92 -27.76 2.17
CA GLY A 78 10.01 -28.10 3.27
C GLY A 78 8.52 -27.97 2.93
N TRP A 79 8.18 -27.69 1.68
CA TRP A 79 6.82 -27.73 1.15
C TRP A 79 6.55 -29.01 0.37
N ASN A 80 5.33 -29.53 0.51
CA ASN A 80 4.84 -30.60 -0.36
C ASN A 80 4.11 -29.93 -1.53
N VAL A 81 4.69 -30.05 -2.73
CA VAL A 81 4.20 -29.39 -3.95
C VAL A 81 3.42 -30.38 -4.80
N SER A 82 2.16 -30.07 -5.06
CA SER A 82 1.28 -30.83 -5.94
C SER A 82 0.64 -29.92 -6.98
N GLY A 83 1.29 -29.75 -8.12
CA GLY A 83 0.87 -28.78 -9.15
C GLY A 83 0.93 -27.35 -8.63
N SER A 84 -0.18 -26.61 -8.70
CA SER A 84 -0.29 -25.25 -8.17
C SER A 84 -0.65 -25.19 -6.67
N THR A 85 -0.75 -26.34 -5.99
CA THR A 85 -1.06 -26.38 -4.57
C THR A 85 0.18 -26.77 -3.77
N TRP A 86 0.57 -25.92 -2.83
CA TRP A 86 1.68 -26.17 -1.90
C TRP A 86 1.15 -26.33 -0.49
N THR A 87 1.67 -27.30 0.25
CA THR A 87 1.26 -27.54 1.64
C THR A 87 2.45 -27.66 2.56
N ARG A 88 2.33 -27.14 3.77
CA ARG A 88 3.36 -27.24 4.81
C ARG A 88 2.73 -27.38 6.19
N GLU A 89 3.25 -28.32 6.98
CA GLU A 89 2.90 -28.48 8.39
C GLU A 89 4.14 -28.28 9.25
N VAL A 90 4.03 -27.45 10.29
CA VAL A 90 5.06 -27.25 11.32
C VAL A 90 4.45 -27.63 12.64
N THR A 91 5.06 -28.56 13.36
CA THR A 91 4.54 -29.08 14.63
C THR A 91 5.57 -28.97 15.74
N GLY A 92 5.13 -29.14 17.00
CA GLY A 92 6.02 -29.13 18.16
C GLY A 92 6.46 -27.75 18.64
N ILE A 93 5.69 -26.70 18.31
CA ILE A 93 5.99 -25.32 18.76
C ILE A 93 5.57 -25.21 20.23
N GLU A 94 6.51 -24.85 21.11
CA GLU A 94 6.22 -24.64 22.53
C GLU A 94 5.41 -23.37 22.76
N ILE A 95 4.29 -23.48 23.47
CA ILE A 95 3.42 -22.35 23.82
C ILE A 95 3.61 -21.98 25.29
N THR A 96 3.99 -20.73 25.55
CA THR A 96 4.26 -20.22 26.91
C THR A 96 3.07 -20.38 27.85
N ALA A 97 1.85 -20.30 27.35
CA ALA A 97 0.63 -20.53 28.13
C ALA A 97 0.33 -22.02 28.41
N GLY A 98 1.17 -22.91 27.92
CA GLY A 98 1.03 -24.37 28.01
C GLY A 98 0.34 -24.98 26.77
N GLY A 99 0.69 -26.22 26.49
CA GLY A 99 0.27 -26.93 25.28
C GLY A 99 1.31 -26.89 24.17
N THR A 100 0.98 -27.47 23.03
CA THR A 100 1.86 -27.56 21.86
C THR A 100 1.18 -26.89 20.68
N GLY A 101 1.93 -26.02 19.98
CA GLY A 101 1.49 -25.34 18.78
C GLY A 101 1.77 -26.14 17.51
N ALA A 102 0.90 -26.00 16.53
CA ALA A 102 1.14 -26.43 15.16
C ALA A 102 0.61 -25.39 14.17
N ILE A 103 1.28 -25.32 13.02
CA ILE A 103 0.88 -24.47 11.90
C ILE A 103 0.61 -25.39 10.71
N ARG A 104 -0.51 -25.19 10.02
CA ARG A 104 -0.82 -25.83 8.75
C ARG A 104 -1.09 -24.78 7.70
N VAL A 105 -0.41 -24.86 6.58
CA VAL A 105 -0.55 -23.89 5.50
C VAL A 105 -0.83 -24.61 4.20
N VAL A 106 -1.81 -24.08 3.48
CA VAL A 106 -2.12 -24.47 2.10
C VAL A 106 -2.06 -23.23 1.23
N ILE A 107 -1.27 -23.25 0.19
CA ILE A 107 -1.27 -22.25 -0.87
C ILE A 107 -1.96 -22.86 -2.06
N THR A 108 -3.01 -22.26 -2.53
CA THR A 108 -3.69 -22.63 -3.79
C THR A 108 -3.28 -21.64 -4.88
N ASP A 109 -3.22 -22.14 -6.11
CA ASP A 109 -2.78 -21.34 -7.27
C ASP A 109 -1.40 -20.69 -7.09
N ALA A 110 -0.48 -21.36 -6.38
CA ALA A 110 0.85 -20.86 -6.02
C ALA A 110 1.72 -20.41 -7.20
N THR A 111 1.41 -20.89 -8.42
CA THR A 111 2.11 -20.50 -9.66
C THR A 111 1.40 -19.42 -10.46
N SER A 112 0.28 -18.89 -9.94
CA SER A 112 -0.48 -17.81 -10.56
C SER A 112 -0.08 -16.45 -10.01
N ASN A 113 -0.53 -15.39 -10.66
CA ASN A 113 -0.35 -14.02 -10.16
C ASN A 113 -1.26 -13.68 -8.97
N THR A 114 -2.18 -14.57 -8.59
CA THR A 114 -3.16 -14.35 -7.53
C THR A 114 -3.31 -15.58 -6.64
N PRO A 115 -2.24 -16.03 -5.96
CA PRO A 115 -2.35 -17.18 -5.06
C PRO A 115 -3.18 -16.84 -3.83
N THR A 116 -3.78 -17.87 -3.24
CA THR A 116 -4.51 -17.75 -1.99
C THR A 116 -3.87 -18.65 -0.94
N ILE A 117 -3.54 -18.06 0.21
CA ILE A 117 -2.99 -18.74 1.38
C ILE A 117 -4.12 -19.04 2.35
N HIS A 118 -4.20 -20.28 2.79
CA HIS A 118 -5.01 -20.70 3.92
C HIS A 118 -4.06 -21.15 5.03
N SER A 119 -4.06 -20.44 6.15
CA SER A 119 -3.20 -20.74 7.29
C SER A 119 -4.04 -21.08 8.52
N GLU A 120 -3.69 -22.16 9.19
CA GLU A 120 -4.31 -22.63 10.41
C GLU A 120 -3.29 -22.71 11.54
N GLY A 121 -3.52 -21.97 12.62
CA GLY A 121 -2.78 -22.07 13.86
C GLY A 121 -3.56 -22.93 14.87
N ILE A 122 -2.93 -23.97 15.39
CA ILE A 122 -3.54 -24.93 16.33
C ILE A 122 -2.73 -24.89 17.62
N VAL A 123 -3.42 -24.77 18.76
CA VAL A 123 -2.86 -25.02 20.07
C VAL A 123 -3.57 -26.22 20.71
N SER A 124 -2.85 -27.28 21.01
CA SER A 124 -3.39 -28.53 21.55
C SER A 124 -2.70 -28.96 22.85
N GLY A 125 -3.32 -29.94 23.52
CA GLY A 125 -2.77 -30.53 24.76
C GLY A 125 -2.95 -29.67 26.01
N HIS A 126 -3.69 -28.56 25.95
CA HIS A 126 -3.99 -27.76 27.13
C HIS A 126 -5.27 -28.25 27.83
N PRO A 127 -5.34 -28.23 29.20
CA PRO A 127 -6.53 -28.68 29.93
C PRO A 127 -7.81 -27.92 29.62
N SER A 128 -7.72 -26.71 29.05
CA SER A 128 -8.86 -25.90 28.61
C SER A 128 -9.41 -26.30 27.23
N GLY A 129 -8.84 -27.34 26.62
CA GLY A 129 -9.18 -27.83 25.28
C GLY A 129 -8.34 -27.18 24.19
N ASP A 130 -8.40 -27.76 23.00
CA ASP A 130 -7.70 -27.29 21.82
C ASP A 130 -8.34 -26.01 21.27
N VAL A 131 -7.51 -25.15 20.70
CA VAL A 131 -7.94 -23.89 20.08
C VAL A 131 -7.33 -23.80 18.68
N THR A 132 -8.16 -23.46 17.73
CA THR A 132 -7.76 -23.30 16.33
C THR A 132 -8.24 -21.96 15.80
N LYS A 133 -7.36 -21.28 15.05
CA LYS A 133 -7.65 -20.07 14.28
C LYS A 133 -7.22 -20.26 12.83
N GLN A 134 -8.02 -19.76 11.93
CA GLN A 134 -7.73 -19.81 10.49
C GLN A 134 -7.72 -18.42 9.89
N LEU A 135 -6.77 -18.20 8.98
CA LEU A 135 -6.64 -17.02 8.15
C LEU A 135 -6.69 -17.41 6.68
N GLN A 136 -7.36 -16.60 5.90
CA GLN A 136 -7.28 -16.64 4.45
C GLN A 136 -6.67 -15.34 3.95
N VAL A 137 -5.61 -15.44 3.17
CA VAL A 137 -4.93 -14.29 2.60
C VAL A 137 -4.84 -14.48 1.09
N SER A 138 -5.43 -13.55 0.35
CA SER A 138 -5.29 -13.52 -1.10
C SER A 138 -4.16 -12.56 -1.45
N LEU A 139 -3.25 -13.04 -2.26
CA LEU A 139 -2.11 -12.26 -2.74
C LEU A 139 -2.32 -11.85 -4.19
N THR A 140 -1.57 -10.85 -4.60
CA THR A 140 -1.41 -10.50 -6.01
C THR A 140 0.07 -10.32 -6.29
N SER A 141 0.56 -10.92 -7.36
CA SER A 141 1.88 -10.61 -7.86
C SER A 141 1.74 -9.52 -8.89
N GLY A 142 2.55 -8.53 -8.74
CA GLY A 142 2.56 -7.40 -9.65
C GLY A 142 2.60 -6.10 -8.88
N PHE A 143 3.44 -5.24 -9.33
CA PHE A 143 3.57 -3.90 -8.80
C PHE A 143 2.80 -2.93 -9.68
N PHE A 144 1.73 -2.35 -9.13
CA PHE A 144 0.82 -1.43 -9.81
C PHE A 144 0.93 -0.01 -9.24
N PRO A 145 2.01 0.73 -9.53
CA PRO A 145 2.29 2.00 -8.87
C PRO A 145 1.36 3.14 -9.27
N TYR A 146 0.64 3.01 -10.37
CA TYR A 146 -0.11 4.12 -10.98
C TYR A 146 -1.60 4.12 -10.64
N LYS A 147 -2.02 3.48 -9.55
CA LYS A 147 -3.45 3.39 -9.15
C LYS A 147 -4.08 4.75 -8.83
N ASN A 148 -3.29 5.69 -8.32
CA ASN A 148 -3.78 6.97 -7.84
C ASN A 148 -3.57 8.13 -8.83
N GLY A 149 -2.62 7.97 -9.72
CA GLY A 149 -2.24 8.96 -10.70
C GLY A 149 -1.10 9.87 -10.26
N PHE A 150 -1.04 10.31 -9.00
CA PHE A 150 0.02 11.20 -8.53
C PHE A 150 0.39 10.90 -7.07
N ASP A 151 1.49 10.21 -6.87
CA ASP A 151 1.94 9.77 -5.56
C ASP A 151 3.32 10.33 -5.22
N SER A 152 3.54 10.71 -3.96
CA SER A 152 4.85 11.13 -3.46
C SER A 152 5.15 10.53 -2.10
N LYS A 153 6.43 10.32 -1.80
CA LYS A 153 6.87 9.92 -0.46
C LYS A 153 6.83 11.07 0.53
N ASN A 154 7.40 12.22 0.14
CA ASN A 154 7.60 13.35 1.05
C ASN A 154 6.52 14.40 0.91
N GLY A 155 6.16 14.79 -0.30
CA GLY A 155 5.10 15.76 -0.54
C GLY A 155 5.05 16.27 -1.97
N PHE A 156 4.19 17.26 -2.19
CA PHE A 156 4.17 17.93 -3.50
C PHE A 156 3.71 19.38 -3.40
N VAL A 157 4.09 20.15 -4.42
CA VAL A 157 3.80 21.58 -4.49
C VAL A 157 3.26 21.96 -5.85
N LEU A 158 2.10 22.62 -5.86
CA LEU A 158 1.46 23.13 -7.07
C LEU A 158 1.65 24.66 -7.13
N LYS A 159 2.58 25.15 -7.97
CA LYS A 159 2.92 26.57 -8.06
C LYS A 159 2.52 27.16 -9.41
N GLY A 160 1.60 28.10 -9.37
CA GLY A 160 1.25 28.89 -10.54
C GLY A 160 -0.23 29.22 -10.63
N LYS A 161 -0.56 30.12 -11.56
CA LYS A 161 -1.95 30.39 -11.91
C LYS A 161 -2.40 29.34 -12.93
N ASN A 162 -3.59 28.82 -12.76
CA ASN A 162 -4.23 27.86 -13.67
C ASN A 162 -3.53 26.46 -13.72
N VAL A 163 -2.90 26.05 -12.64
CA VAL A 163 -2.53 24.64 -12.47
C VAL A 163 -3.80 23.87 -12.16
N THR A 164 -4.06 22.84 -12.94
CA THR A 164 -5.22 21.98 -12.73
C THR A 164 -4.83 20.52 -12.83
N MET A 165 -5.48 19.68 -12.04
CA MET A 165 -5.35 18.22 -12.07
C MET A 165 -6.72 17.59 -12.22
N ASP A 166 -6.84 16.60 -13.11
CA ASP A 166 -8.07 15.84 -13.32
C ASP A 166 -7.75 14.41 -13.79
N SER A 167 -8.77 13.65 -14.17
CA SER A 167 -8.59 12.34 -14.80
C SER A 167 -9.30 12.22 -16.13
N TYR A 168 -8.98 11.17 -16.84
CA TYR A 168 -9.68 10.66 -18.01
C TYR A 168 -9.38 9.18 -18.18
N ASN A 169 -10.11 8.48 -19.01
CA ASN A 169 -9.87 7.08 -19.30
C ASN A 169 -9.57 6.87 -20.78
N SER A 170 -8.31 6.55 -21.10
CA SER A 170 -7.89 6.35 -22.51
C SER A 170 -8.57 5.15 -23.19
N ALA A 171 -9.08 4.17 -22.44
CA ALA A 171 -9.87 3.08 -22.99
C ALA A 171 -11.20 3.58 -23.59
N ASN A 172 -11.69 4.75 -23.16
CA ASN A 172 -12.88 5.42 -23.71
C ASN A 172 -12.55 6.44 -24.80
N GLY A 173 -11.28 6.54 -25.19
CA GLY A 173 -10.78 7.46 -26.23
C GLY A 173 -9.88 8.56 -25.67
N ALA A 174 -9.50 9.49 -26.56
CA ALA A 174 -8.62 10.61 -26.20
C ALA A 174 -9.28 11.55 -25.16
N TYR A 175 -8.42 12.23 -24.38
CA TYR A 175 -8.89 13.28 -23.48
C TYR A 175 -9.76 14.32 -24.19
N SER A 176 -10.95 14.52 -23.67
CA SER A 176 -11.94 15.47 -24.19
C SER A 176 -12.89 15.88 -23.06
N GLY A 177 -13.70 16.92 -23.27
CA GLY A 177 -14.69 17.34 -22.29
C GLY A 177 -15.70 16.27 -21.88
N SER A 178 -15.97 15.29 -22.76
CA SER A 178 -16.85 14.15 -22.46
C SER A 178 -16.15 12.95 -21.83
N ASN A 179 -14.81 12.94 -21.85
CA ASN A 179 -13.97 11.90 -21.26
C ASN A 179 -13.07 12.49 -20.14
N ARG A 180 -13.54 13.53 -19.47
CA ARG A 180 -12.88 14.16 -18.34
C ARG A 180 -13.56 13.74 -17.05
N GLY A 181 -12.79 13.31 -16.08
CA GLY A 181 -13.25 12.75 -14.81
C GLY A 181 -12.63 13.44 -13.59
N SER A 182 -12.91 12.86 -12.43
CA SER A 182 -12.44 13.32 -11.12
C SER A 182 -11.92 12.16 -10.28
N GLU A 183 -11.35 11.14 -10.93
CA GLU A 183 -10.86 9.93 -10.28
C GLU A 183 -9.35 10.02 -9.95
N ILE A 184 -8.68 11.12 -10.32
CA ILE A 184 -7.31 11.33 -9.88
C ILE A 184 -7.26 11.40 -8.35
N ARG A 185 -6.32 10.70 -7.76
CA ARG A 185 -5.95 10.84 -6.37
C ARG A 185 -4.52 11.37 -6.29
N VAL A 186 -4.33 12.44 -5.55
CA VAL A 186 -3.03 13.01 -5.26
C VAL A 186 -2.66 12.59 -3.84
N SER A 187 -1.60 11.80 -3.68
CA SER A 187 -1.35 11.08 -2.44
C SER A 187 0.07 11.29 -1.91
N THR A 188 0.21 11.36 -0.59
CA THR A 188 1.52 11.27 0.08
C THR A 188 1.43 10.37 1.31
N VAL A 189 2.48 9.62 1.59
CA VAL A 189 2.61 8.90 2.87
C VAL A 189 3.10 9.81 3.99
N SER A 190 3.52 11.03 3.66
CA SER A 190 3.91 12.05 4.65
C SER A 190 2.72 12.53 5.46
N ILE A 191 3.01 12.87 6.71
CA ILE A 191 2.09 13.53 7.66
C ILE A 191 2.61 14.89 8.13
N GLU A 192 3.71 15.34 7.52
CA GLU A 192 4.28 16.64 7.85
C GLU A 192 3.29 17.77 7.50
N THR A 193 3.31 18.83 8.30
CA THR A 193 2.48 20.00 8.04
C THR A 193 2.82 20.60 6.68
N ASP A 194 1.81 20.92 5.89
CA ASP A 194 1.94 21.49 4.54
C ASP A 194 2.73 20.60 3.55
N ALA A 195 2.80 19.30 3.79
CA ALA A 195 3.42 18.36 2.85
C ALA A 195 2.76 18.42 1.47
N ILE A 196 1.51 18.83 1.41
CA ILE A 196 0.74 19.07 0.19
C ILE A 196 0.42 20.56 0.08
N ASP A 197 1.20 21.32 -0.70
CA ASP A 197 0.94 22.75 -1.00
C ASP A 197 0.29 22.85 -2.38
N ILE A 198 -1.03 23.02 -2.42
CA ILE A 198 -1.77 23.23 -3.67
C ILE A 198 -1.92 24.69 -4.06
N GLY A 199 -1.55 25.62 -3.19
CA GLY A 199 -1.64 27.04 -3.47
C GLY A 199 -2.99 27.45 -4.06
N ASN A 200 -2.97 28.04 -5.28
CA ASN A 200 -4.20 28.42 -6.01
C ASN A 200 -4.56 27.45 -7.14
N ALA A 201 -4.07 26.22 -7.10
CA ALA A 201 -4.41 25.20 -8.09
C ALA A 201 -5.77 24.54 -7.80
N ASN A 202 -6.34 23.90 -8.82
CA ASN A 202 -7.56 23.12 -8.66
C ASN A 202 -7.26 21.63 -8.87
N ILE A 203 -7.59 20.81 -7.89
CA ILE A 203 -7.57 19.36 -8.00
C ILE A 203 -9.01 18.89 -8.16
N PHE A 204 -9.35 18.44 -9.38
CA PHE A 204 -10.63 17.79 -9.65
C PHE A 204 -10.46 16.28 -9.36
N GLY A 205 -10.54 15.92 -8.09
CA GLY A 205 -10.22 14.57 -7.65
C GLY A 205 -10.21 14.43 -6.13
N TYR A 206 -9.32 13.60 -5.66
CA TYR A 206 -9.14 13.28 -4.25
C TYR A 206 -7.73 13.60 -3.79
N VAL A 207 -7.57 13.85 -2.49
CA VAL A 207 -6.28 13.96 -1.83
C VAL A 207 -6.20 12.94 -0.70
N ALA A 208 -5.08 12.23 -0.60
CA ALA A 208 -4.86 11.24 0.43
C ALA A 208 -3.54 11.51 1.16
N VAL A 209 -3.57 11.52 2.48
CA VAL A 209 -2.41 11.74 3.34
C VAL A 209 -2.13 10.53 4.22
N GLY A 210 -0.91 10.44 4.76
CA GLY A 210 -0.45 9.30 5.53
C GLY A 210 -1.37 8.87 6.67
N ALA A 211 -1.39 7.58 6.96
CA ALA A 211 -2.35 6.95 7.87
C ALA A 211 -2.12 7.22 9.36
N THR A 212 -0.95 7.70 9.77
CA THR A 212 -0.58 7.83 11.18
C THR A 212 -0.43 9.30 11.58
N LEU A 213 -1.51 10.05 11.53
CA LEU A 213 -1.52 11.46 11.97
C LEU A 213 -1.08 11.60 13.44
N ALA A 214 -0.39 12.69 13.75
CA ALA A 214 -0.02 13.00 15.12
C ALA A 214 -1.27 13.29 15.99
N PRO A 215 -1.22 13.07 17.32
CA PRO A 215 -2.35 13.36 18.19
C PRO A 215 -2.85 14.81 18.06
N GLY A 216 -4.09 14.98 17.60
CA GLY A 216 -4.72 16.26 17.36
C GLY A 216 -4.49 16.87 15.99
N GLN A 217 -3.73 16.23 15.13
CA GLN A 217 -3.55 16.59 13.72
C GLN A 217 -4.73 16.07 12.88
N THR A 218 -5.11 16.83 11.88
CA THR A 218 -6.15 16.48 10.89
C THR A 218 -5.55 16.39 9.49
N GLY A 219 -6.26 15.81 8.52
CA GLY A 219 -5.81 15.80 7.13
C GLY A 219 -5.58 17.20 6.57
N SER A 220 -6.39 18.18 7.00
CA SER A 220 -6.26 19.58 6.61
C SER A 220 -4.99 20.26 7.14
N ASP A 221 -4.33 19.72 8.16
CA ASP A 221 -3.05 20.25 8.65
C ASP A 221 -1.87 19.84 7.76
N VAL A 222 -2.06 18.80 6.95
CA VAL A 222 -1.07 18.29 5.98
C VAL A 222 -1.21 19.00 4.64
N ILE A 223 -2.35 19.65 4.39
CA ILE A 223 -2.71 20.24 3.11
C ILE A 223 -2.83 21.76 3.23
N ASP A 224 -1.95 22.51 2.54
CA ASP A 224 -2.10 23.96 2.39
C ASP A 224 -2.88 24.30 1.11
N VAL A 225 -4.00 24.98 1.28
CA VAL A 225 -4.87 25.46 0.19
C VAL A 225 -4.93 26.95 0.18
N GLY A 226 -4.41 27.58 -0.87
CA GLY A 226 -4.50 29.01 -1.05
C GLY A 226 -5.95 29.50 -1.30
N PRO A 227 -6.16 30.83 -1.24
CA PRO A 227 -7.51 31.41 -1.26
C PRO A 227 -8.32 31.20 -2.56
N LYS A 228 -7.70 30.66 -3.60
CA LYS A 228 -8.32 30.31 -4.88
C LYS A 228 -8.07 28.85 -5.28
N GLY A 229 -7.47 28.06 -4.39
CA GLY A 229 -7.29 26.64 -4.60
C GLY A 229 -8.56 25.86 -4.25
N SER A 230 -8.72 24.70 -4.85
CA SER A 230 -9.82 23.81 -4.54
C SER A 230 -9.49 22.32 -4.71
N ILE A 231 -10.17 21.50 -3.92
CA ILE A 231 -10.23 20.04 -4.07
C ILE A 231 -11.71 19.70 -4.23
N THR A 232 -12.14 19.43 -5.46
CA THR A 232 -13.58 19.31 -5.80
C THR A 232 -13.79 18.25 -6.91
N ALA A 233 -15.04 17.93 -7.21
CA ALA A 233 -15.36 17.24 -8.44
C ALA A 233 -15.26 18.18 -9.67
N TYR A 234 -15.00 17.63 -10.84
CA TYR A 234 -15.01 18.42 -12.08
C TYR A 234 -16.40 19.03 -12.33
N GLY A 235 -16.42 20.34 -12.55
CA GLY A 235 -17.66 21.09 -12.76
C GLY A 235 -18.35 21.55 -11.47
N GLU A 236 -17.78 21.28 -10.31
CA GLU A 236 -18.30 21.69 -9.01
C GLU A 236 -17.27 22.52 -8.25
N GLY A 237 -17.65 23.67 -7.69
CA GLY A 237 -16.92 24.40 -6.68
C GLY A 237 -15.50 24.86 -7.03
N GLU A 238 -15.21 25.15 -8.30
CA GLU A 238 -13.88 25.60 -8.73
C GLU A 238 -13.47 26.89 -7.98
N GLY A 239 -12.37 26.84 -7.23
CA GLY A 239 -11.90 27.93 -6.38
C GLY A 239 -12.69 28.15 -5.08
N GLU A 240 -13.55 27.21 -4.68
CA GLU A 240 -14.37 27.30 -3.46
C GLU A 240 -13.79 26.57 -2.25
N GLY A 241 -12.53 26.10 -2.33
CA GLY A 241 -11.85 25.41 -1.24
C GLY A 241 -11.97 23.90 -1.28
N ILE A 242 -12.09 23.27 -0.12
CA ILE A 242 -12.01 21.83 0.05
C ILE A 242 -13.40 21.23 0.23
N GLN A 243 -13.74 20.20 -0.56
CA GLN A 243 -14.80 19.25 -0.23
C GLN A 243 -14.21 18.16 0.69
N GLU A 244 -14.64 18.14 1.97
CA GLU A 244 -14.06 17.30 3.02
C GLU A 244 -14.17 15.80 2.73
N ASP A 245 -15.17 15.36 2.00
CA ASP A 245 -15.37 13.98 1.56
C ASP A 245 -14.37 13.52 0.49
N ARG A 246 -13.54 14.43 -0.02
CA ARG A 246 -12.46 14.16 -0.97
C ARG A 246 -11.08 14.09 -0.34
N ILE A 247 -11.00 14.20 0.99
CA ILE A 247 -9.76 13.99 1.74
C ILE A 247 -9.84 12.68 2.50
N THR A 248 -8.81 11.87 2.38
CA THR A 248 -8.62 10.66 3.18
C THR A 248 -7.30 10.71 3.95
N THR A 249 -7.28 10.12 5.15
CA THR A 249 -6.12 10.13 6.07
C THR A 249 -5.64 8.72 6.41
N ASP A 250 -5.84 7.79 5.51
CA ASP A 250 -5.54 6.37 5.66
C ASP A 250 -4.61 5.85 4.55
N TYR A 251 -3.91 6.77 3.88
CA TYR A 251 -3.05 6.39 2.78
C TYR A 251 -1.79 5.67 3.26
N TYR A 252 -1.60 4.51 2.72
CA TYR A 252 -0.40 3.69 2.88
C TYR A 252 0.03 3.15 1.53
N ALA A 253 1.31 3.31 1.19
CA ALA A 253 1.89 2.77 -0.02
C ALA A 253 3.33 2.33 0.21
N SER A 254 3.73 1.28 -0.47
CA SER A 254 5.13 0.88 -0.61
C SER A 254 5.67 1.41 -1.93
N PHE A 255 6.89 1.93 -1.90
CA PHE A 255 7.57 2.47 -3.06
C PHE A 255 8.89 1.73 -3.28
N PRO A 256 8.87 0.48 -3.76
CA PRO A 256 10.07 -0.31 -3.96
C PRO A 256 10.98 0.31 -5.02
N ASN A 257 12.29 0.16 -4.85
CA ASN A 257 13.24 0.56 -5.87
C ASN A 257 13.18 -0.43 -7.03
N ILE A 258 13.09 0.08 -8.25
CA ILE A 258 13.18 -0.73 -9.46
C ILE A 258 14.60 -0.64 -9.99
N SER A 259 15.25 -1.78 -10.16
CA SER A 259 16.58 -1.86 -10.76
C SER A 259 16.48 -1.91 -12.29
N ALA A 260 17.42 -1.29 -12.97
CA ALA A 260 17.55 -1.45 -14.40
C ALA A 260 17.88 -2.91 -14.75
N PRO A 261 17.43 -3.41 -15.91
CA PRO A 261 17.82 -4.73 -16.38
C PRO A 261 19.34 -4.86 -16.46
N SER A 262 19.88 -6.02 -16.07
CA SER A 262 21.30 -6.31 -16.22
C SER A 262 21.66 -6.44 -17.70
N VAL A 263 22.44 -5.50 -18.20
CA VAL A 263 22.89 -5.48 -19.60
C VAL A 263 24.39 -5.71 -19.63
N SER A 264 24.81 -6.89 -20.07
CA SER A 264 26.23 -7.20 -20.22
C SER A 264 26.85 -6.70 -21.55
N SER A 265 26.01 -6.44 -22.57
CA SER A 265 26.34 -5.80 -23.84
C SER A 265 25.01 -5.40 -24.50
N GLY A 266 24.65 -4.13 -24.40
CA GLY A 266 23.50 -3.56 -25.12
C GLY A 266 23.92 -2.96 -26.46
N TRP A 267 22.93 -2.68 -27.30
CA TRP A 267 23.16 -1.85 -28.47
C TRP A 267 23.38 -0.41 -28.02
N GLU A 268 24.25 0.29 -28.72
CA GLU A 268 24.45 1.73 -28.50
C GLU A 268 23.16 2.46 -28.93
N PHE A 269 22.63 3.34 -28.09
CA PHE A 269 21.44 4.10 -28.40
C PHE A 269 21.81 5.29 -29.31
N PRO A 270 21.26 5.37 -30.53
CA PRO A 270 21.64 6.42 -31.46
C PRO A 270 21.09 7.77 -30.99
N ASN A 271 21.74 8.83 -31.49
CA ASN A 271 21.33 10.22 -31.27
C ASN A 271 20.68 10.87 -32.51
N SER A 272 20.34 10.08 -33.53
CA SER A 272 19.61 10.54 -34.71
C SER A 272 19.13 9.36 -35.56
N GLY A 273 18.15 9.60 -36.43
CA GLY A 273 17.66 8.61 -37.38
C GLY A 273 16.44 7.85 -36.89
N THR A 274 16.28 6.62 -37.34
CA THR A 274 15.13 5.78 -37.01
C THR A 274 15.58 4.43 -36.46
N ILE A 275 15.04 4.06 -35.30
CA ILE A 275 15.24 2.75 -34.67
C ILE A 275 14.08 1.86 -35.12
N THR A 276 14.40 0.70 -35.71
CA THR A 276 13.44 -0.27 -36.23
C THR A 276 13.47 -1.61 -35.49
N ASP A 277 14.51 -1.84 -34.69
CA ASP A 277 14.72 -3.11 -34.02
C ASP A 277 14.37 -2.98 -32.54
N SER A 278 13.42 -3.80 -32.08
CA SER A 278 13.07 -3.91 -30.65
C SER A 278 14.23 -4.53 -29.87
N GLY A 279 14.49 -4.02 -28.67
CA GLY A 279 15.53 -4.57 -27.83
C GLY A 279 15.98 -3.66 -26.70
N THR A 280 17.04 -4.10 -26.01
CA THR A 280 17.64 -3.36 -24.92
C THR A 280 18.89 -2.60 -25.41
N TYR A 281 18.87 -1.31 -25.19
CA TYR A 281 19.93 -0.37 -25.49
C TYR A 281 20.60 0.07 -24.18
N TYR A 282 21.90 0.35 -24.24
CA TYR A 282 22.66 0.72 -23.07
C TYR A 282 23.55 1.92 -23.38
N VAL A 283 23.56 2.89 -22.49
CA VAL A 283 24.45 4.03 -22.51
C VAL A 283 25.20 4.11 -21.18
N ASP A 284 26.51 3.96 -21.24
CA ASP A 284 27.39 4.16 -20.10
C ASP A 284 27.78 5.64 -20.00
N GLY A 285 27.18 6.32 -19.03
CA GLY A 285 27.30 7.77 -18.86
C GLY A 285 26.12 8.55 -19.42
N ASP A 286 26.36 9.79 -19.85
CA ASP A 286 25.32 10.72 -20.26
C ASP A 286 24.90 10.50 -21.72
N TRP A 287 23.60 10.69 -21.96
CA TRP A 287 23.05 10.72 -23.31
C TRP A 287 22.29 12.02 -23.54
N SER A 288 22.54 12.65 -24.68
CA SER A 288 21.84 13.88 -25.04
C SER A 288 21.44 13.91 -26.52
N LEU A 289 20.28 14.52 -26.79
CA LEU A 289 19.81 14.87 -28.12
C LEU A 289 19.61 16.37 -28.17
N GLU A 290 20.40 17.06 -29.03
CA GLU A 290 20.46 18.51 -29.07
C GLU A 290 20.26 19.07 -30.48
N GLY A 291 19.74 20.30 -30.56
CA GLY A 291 19.75 21.13 -31.78
C GLY A 291 18.50 21.03 -32.64
N GLU A 292 18.45 21.85 -33.72
CA GLU A 292 17.31 21.91 -34.64
C GLU A 292 17.21 20.72 -35.60
N SER A 293 18.29 19.94 -35.72
CA SER A 293 18.36 18.76 -36.60
C SER A 293 18.34 17.43 -35.85
N GLY A 294 18.35 17.46 -34.51
CA GLY A 294 18.28 16.25 -33.70
C GLY A 294 16.87 15.66 -33.74
N SER A 295 16.70 14.66 -34.59
CA SER A 295 15.46 13.90 -34.64
C SER A 295 15.75 12.41 -34.53
N LEU A 296 15.14 11.77 -33.55
CA LEU A 296 15.20 10.33 -33.36
C LEU A 296 13.77 9.79 -33.41
N VAL A 297 13.53 8.79 -34.21
CA VAL A 297 12.24 8.14 -34.35
C VAL A 297 12.34 6.70 -33.90
N ILE A 298 11.48 6.27 -33.00
CA ILE A 298 11.23 4.86 -32.73
C ILE A 298 10.06 4.44 -33.62
N ALA A 299 10.35 3.50 -34.55
CA ALA A 299 9.40 3.09 -35.57
C ALA A 299 8.19 2.37 -34.95
N SER A 300 7.09 2.33 -35.68
CA SER A 300 5.85 1.67 -35.28
C SER A 300 6.08 0.21 -34.84
N ASN A 301 5.42 -0.21 -33.78
CA ASN A 301 5.50 -1.57 -33.20
C ASN A 301 6.96 -1.96 -32.77
N THR A 302 7.74 -0.99 -32.35
CA THR A 302 9.10 -1.21 -31.85
C THR A 302 9.10 -0.98 -30.33
N ASP A 303 9.57 -1.98 -29.58
CA ASP A 303 9.66 -1.91 -28.13
C ASP A 303 11.10 -1.73 -27.69
N ILE A 304 11.40 -0.60 -27.05
CA ILE A 304 12.73 -0.21 -26.61
C ILE A 304 12.80 -0.22 -25.08
N ILE A 305 13.81 -0.89 -24.56
CA ILE A 305 14.31 -0.70 -23.21
C ILE A 305 15.62 0.05 -23.31
N LEU A 306 15.69 1.23 -22.72
CA LEU A 306 16.92 2.04 -22.68
C LEU A 306 17.42 2.19 -21.25
N VAL A 307 18.67 1.81 -21.01
CA VAL A 307 19.34 1.99 -19.73
C VAL A 307 20.43 3.06 -19.89
N VAL A 308 20.37 4.10 -19.06
CA VAL A 308 21.33 5.22 -19.03
C VAL A 308 21.88 5.34 -17.61
N THR A 309 23.20 5.19 -17.45
CA THR A 309 23.85 5.30 -16.13
C THR A 309 24.14 6.75 -15.71
N GLY A 310 24.19 7.68 -16.65
CA GLY A 310 24.31 9.10 -16.42
C GLY A 310 23.00 9.85 -16.64
N THR A 311 23.11 11.08 -17.10
CA THR A 311 22.00 11.99 -17.38
C THR A 311 21.36 11.71 -18.73
N PHE A 312 20.03 11.74 -18.78
CA PHE A 312 19.27 11.70 -20.04
C PHE A 312 18.71 13.09 -20.36
N GLU A 313 19.10 13.64 -21.50
CA GLU A 313 18.74 15.01 -21.80
C GLU A 313 18.28 15.25 -23.25
N LEU A 314 17.13 15.94 -23.36
CA LEU A 314 16.59 16.43 -24.63
C LEU A 314 16.55 17.96 -24.60
N LYS A 315 17.32 18.63 -25.49
CA LYS A 315 17.54 20.09 -25.51
C LYS A 315 17.11 20.74 -26.80
N GLY A 316 16.75 22.02 -26.70
CA GLY A 316 16.48 22.89 -27.86
C GLY A 316 15.22 22.46 -28.59
N ASN A 317 15.32 22.30 -29.93
CA ASN A 317 14.22 21.85 -30.78
C ASN A 317 14.40 20.38 -31.22
N ALA A 318 15.20 19.61 -30.49
CA ALA A 318 15.33 18.19 -30.74
C ALA A 318 13.97 17.47 -30.56
N THR A 319 13.71 16.42 -31.32
CA THR A 319 12.48 15.63 -31.24
C THR A 319 12.80 14.16 -31.05
N LEU A 320 12.13 13.55 -30.08
CA LEU A 320 12.05 12.10 -29.96
C LEU A 320 10.60 11.70 -30.28
N THR A 321 10.41 10.94 -31.35
CA THR A 321 9.09 10.52 -31.80
C THR A 321 8.92 9.03 -31.55
N LEU A 322 7.83 8.66 -30.86
CA LEU A 322 7.35 7.31 -30.77
C LEU A 322 6.18 7.18 -31.78
N ASP A 323 6.41 6.42 -32.85
CA ASP A 323 5.37 6.13 -33.82
C ASP A 323 4.26 5.23 -33.23
N THR A 324 3.26 4.90 -34.03
CA THR A 324 2.11 4.10 -33.58
C THR A 324 2.55 2.81 -32.93
N ASP A 325 2.06 2.56 -31.71
CA ASP A 325 2.36 1.38 -30.90
C ASP A 325 3.86 1.12 -30.60
N ALA A 326 4.71 2.15 -30.81
CA ALA A 326 6.08 2.12 -30.32
C ALA A 326 6.11 2.38 -28.80
N THR A 327 6.98 1.69 -28.10
CA THR A 327 7.18 1.88 -26.66
C THR A 327 8.63 2.21 -26.31
N LEU A 328 8.80 3.07 -25.33
CA LEU A 328 10.10 3.37 -24.72
C LEU A 328 10.01 3.25 -23.20
N LYS A 329 10.71 2.26 -22.66
CA LYS A 329 10.93 2.11 -21.23
C LYS A 329 12.35 2.57 -20.88
N LEU A 330 12.46 3.71 -20.21
CA LEU A 330 13.71 4.43 -19.94
C LEU A 330 14.10 4.27 -18.47
N PHE A 331 15.19 3.57 -18.21
CA PHE A 331 15.82 3.48 -16.88
C PHE A 331 16.97 4.47 -16.81
N VAL A 332 16.97 5.38 -15.83
CA VAL A 332 18.00 6.41 -15.68
C VAL A 332 18.46 6.47 -14.23
N GLU A 333 19.79 6.43 -14.02
CA GLU A 333 20.38 6.58 -12.70
C GLU A 333 20.69 8.06 -12.39
N GLY A 334 21.14 8.84 -13.39
CA GLY A 334 21.38 10.28 -13.29
C GLY A 334 20.09 11.10 -13.47
N ASP A 335 20.25 12.38 -13.73
CA ASP A 335 19.12 13.29 -13.94
C ASP A 335 18.42 13.07 -15.29
N VAL A 336 17.15 13.43 -15.35
CA VAL A 336 16.38 13.45 -16.59
C VAL A 336 15.94 14.90 -16.86
N SER A 337 16.26 15.41 -18.04
CA SER A 337 15.83 16.74 -18.49
C SER A 337 15.21 16.65 -19.88
N ILE A 338 13.89 16.80 -19.95
CA ILE A 338 13.13 16.79 -21.20
C ILE A 338 12.53 18.17 -21.39
N GLY A 339 13.09 18.92 -22.35
CA GLY A 339 12.71 20.30 -22.61
C GLY A 339 12.18 20.53 -24.03
N GLY A 340 11.44 21.59 -24.26
CA GLY A 340 11.01 22.00 -25.60
C GLY A 340 9.75 21.30 -26.15
N ASN A 341 9.69 21.01 -27.45
CA ASN A 341 8.56 20.36 -28.14
C ASN A 341 8.81 18.87 -28.41
N VAL A 342 9.28 18.17 -27.43
CA VAL A 342 10.26 17.12 -27.59
C VAL A 342 9.74 15.72 -27.80
N ILE A 343 8.62 15.34 -27.22
CA ILE A 343 8.12 13.97 -27.37
C ILE A 343 6.75 13.99 -28.04
N LEU A 344 6.71 13.41 -29.20
CA LEU A 344 5.50 13.13 -29.92
C LEU A 344 5.24 11.63 -29.79
N ASN A 345 4.48 11.25 -28.81
CA ASN A 345 3.96 9.90 -28.72
C ASN A 345 2.48 9.89 -29.14
N SER A 346 1.94 8.71 -29.36
CA SER A 346 0.56 8.49 -29.79
C SER A 346 -0.52 8.91 -28.78
N SER A 347 -0.21 9.80 -27.84
CA SER A 347 -1.11 10.25 -26.76
C SER A 347 -1.46 9.16 -25.75
N ASN A 348 -0.79 8.01 -25.79
CA ASN A 348 -0.97 6.94 -24.81
C ASN A 348 0.18 7.00 -23.81
N PRO A 349 -0.07 7.31 -22.52
CA PRO A 349 0.97 7.41 -21.52
C PRO A 349 1.77 6.12 -21.29
N LYS A 350 1.20 4.95 -21.59
CA LYS A 350 1.88 3.64 -21.50
C LYS A 350 3.07 3.52 -22.45
N ASN A 351 3.11 4.33 -23.51
CA ASN A 351 4.14 4.21 -24.55
C ASN A 351 5.47 4.82 -24.11
N LEU A 352 5.48 5.70 -23.14
CA LEU A 352 6.70 6.28 -22.56
C LEU A 352 6.69 6.07 -21.05
N GLU A 353 7.59 5.24 -20.59
CA GLU A 353 7.77 4.97 -19.18
C GLU A 353 9.16 5.41 -18.74
N VAL A 354 9.24 6.32 -17.77
CA VAL A 354 10.50 6.81 -17.19
C VAL A 354 10.65 6.26 -15.78
N ILE A 355 11.72 5.50 -15.56
CA ILE A 355 12.04 4.87 -14.29
C ILE A 355 13.34 5.46 -13.76
N GLY A 356 13.26 6.18 -12.64
CA GLY A 356 14.43 6.64 -11.89
C GLY A 356 14.97 5.49 -11.05
N THR A 357 16.26 5.16 -11.26
CA THR A 357 16.92 4.06 -10.58
C THR A 357 17.86 4.48 -9.47
N ASN A 358 18.02 5.79 -9.22
CA ASN A 358 18.79 6.28 -8.08
C ASN A 358 18.13 5.86 -6.77
N THR A 359 18.93 5.32 -5.85
CA THR A 359 18.45 4.82 -4.56
C THR A 359 18.50 5.87 -3.45
N ASN A 360 19.17 7.01 -3.68
CA ASN A 360 19.29 8.08 -2.71
C ASN A 360 18.12 9.07 -2.83
N GLU A 361 17.39 9.25 -1.76
CA GLU A 361 16.22 10.13 -1.72
C GLU A 361 16.59 11.60 -1.99
N GLY A 362 15.90 12.22 -2.96
CA GLY A 362 16.04 13.61 -3.31
C GLY A 362 17.30 13.99 -4.12
N GLU A 363 18.19 13.04 -4.43
CA GLU A 363 19.41 13.33 -5.20
C GLU A 363 19.16 13.37 -6.72
N GLN A 364 18.26 12.54 -7.25
CA GLN A 364 17.90 12.54 -8.66
C GLN A 364 16.82 13.60 -8.94
N THR A 365 16.96 14.29 -10.08
CA THR A 365 15.94 15.21 -10.59
C THR A 365 15.39 14.74 -11.93
N ILE A 366 14.05 14.64 -12.03
CA ILE A 366 13.37 14.33 -13.30
C ILE A 366 12.53 15.53 -13.68
N LYS A 367 12.93 16.23 -14.74
CA LYS A 367 12.32 17.47 -15.17
C LYS A 367 11.73 17.39 -16.55
N PHE A 368 10.46 17.71 -16.64
CA PHE A 368 9.75 17.92 -17.89
C PHE A 368 9.39 19.39 -18.03
N SER A 369 9.86 20.03 -19.10
CA SER A 369 9.61 21.45 -19.34
C SER A 369 9.25 21.71 -20.81
N GLY A 370 8.18 22.44 -21.06
CA GLY A 370 7.81 22.77 -22.45
C GLY A 370 6.39 23.23 -22.62
N ASN A 371 6.08 23.66 -23.84
CA ASN A 371 4.73 24.11 -24.26
C ASN A 371 3.91 23.01 -24.92
N GLY A 372 4.48 21.81 -25.03
CA GLY A 372 3.86 20.69 -25.71
C GLY A 372 2.97 19.84 -24.81
N LYS A 373 2.36 18.83 -25.45
CA LYS A 373 1.69 17.74 -24.76
C LYS A 373 2.73 16.66 -24.46
N LEU A 374 2.77 16.20 -23.21
CA LEU A 374 3.57 15.06 -22.81
C LEU A 374 2.64 13.96 -22.35
N SER A 375 2.81 12.76 -22.88
CA SER A 375 2.12 11.55 -22.38
C SER A 375 3.17 10.58 -21.89
N ALA A 376 3.25 10.36 -20.58
CA ALA A 376 4.25 9.51 -19.97
C ALA A 376 3.83 9.00 -18.59
N THR A 377 4.39 7.87 -18.18
CA THR A 377 4.41 7.47 -16.78
C THR A 377 5.79 7.70 -16.19
N VAL A 378 5.84 8.09 -14.93
CA VAL A 378 7.10 8.32 -14.19
C VAL A 378 7.05 7.51 -12.92
N TYR A 379 7.99 6.60 -12.75
CA TYR A 379 8.21 5.90 -11.49
C TYR A 379 9.63 6.21 -10.99
N ALA A 380 9.73 7.09 -10.04
CA ALA A 380 11.01 7.50 -9.47
C ALA A 380 10.85 7.88 -7.99
N PRO A 381 10.62 6.89 -7.11
CA PRO A 381 10.23 7.13 -5.73
C PRO A 381 11.30 7.80 -4.87
N ASN A 382 12.52 7.93 -5.37
CA ASN A 382 13.60 8.66 -4.71
C ASN A 382 14.00 9.95 -5.43
N ALA A 383 13.33 10.30 -6.54
CA ALA A 383 13.66 11.49 -7.32
C ALA A 383 12.72 12.67 -7.04
N ASN A 384 13.23 13.87 -7.22
CA ASN A 384 12.43 15.09 -7.30
C ASN A 384 11.88 15.21 -8.73
N VAL A 385 10.55 15.19 -8.90
CA VAL A 385 9.91 15.33 -10.21
C VAL A 385 9.34 16.73 -10.39
N GLU A 386 9.81 17.46 -11.42
CA GLU A 386 9.31 18.79 -11.78
C GLU A 386 8.59 18.75 -13.14
N LEU A 387 7.29 19.05 -13.12
CA LEU A 387 6.48 19.21 -14.32
C LEU A 387 6.21 20.69 -14.53
N LYS A 388 6.81 21.29 -15.59
CA LYS A 388 6.72 22.71 -15.89
C LYS A 388 6.09 22.96 -17.24
N GLY A 389 4.84 23.39 -17.24
CA GLY A 389 4.16 23.89 -18.43
C GLY A 389 4.60 25.30 -18.80
N GLY A 390 4.87 25.54 -20.06
CA GLY A 390 5.13 26.87 -20.58
C GLY A 390 3.82 27.50 -21.09
N GLY A 391 3.29 28.48 -20.37
CA GLY A 391 2.08 29.19 -20.79
C GLY A 391 0.78 28.40 -20.57
N SER A 392 -0.25 28.67 -21.37
CA SER A 392 -1.58 28.07 -21.25
C SER A 392 -1.76 26.74 -22.01
N SER A 393 -0.69 26.13 -22.51
CA SER A 393 -0.76 24.97 -23.42
C SER A 393 -0.01 23.73 -22.93
N GLY A 394 0.69 23.81 -21.82
CA GLY A 394 1.40 22.65 -21.25
C GLY A 394 0.42 21.64 -20.64
N HIS A 395 0.27 20.50 -21.28
CA HIS A 395 -0.59 19.43 -20.79
C HIS A 395 0.21 18.14 -20.62
N VAL A 396 0.14 17.56 -19.43
CA VAL A 396 0.80 16.29 -19.09
C VAL A 396 -0.29 15.24 -18.85
N TYR A 397 -0.20 14.15 -19.56
CA TYR A 397 -1.07 12.98 -19.41
C TYR A 397 -0.27 11.83 -18.81
N GLY A 398 -0.82 11.14 -17.84
CA GLY A 398 -0.14 9.96 -17.30
C GLY A 398 -0.28 9.76 -15.81
N ALA A 399 0.79 9.25 -15.21
CA ALA A 399 0.89 9.04 -13.77
C ALA A 399 2.32 9.32 -13.29
N VAL A 400 2.46 9.71 -12.03
CA VAL A 400 3.74 10.07 -11.41
C VAL A 400 3.85 9.46 -10.02
N VAL A 401 4.98 8.81 -9.75
CA VAL A 401 5.41 8.42 -8.42
C VAL A 401 6.78 9.04 -8.18
N ALA A 402 6.94 9.81 -7.11
CA ALA A 402 8.12 10.61 -6.82
C ALA A 402 8.54 10.59 -5.34
N TYR A 403 9.73 11.09 -5.03
CA TYR A 403 10.08 11.50 -3.67
C TYR A 403 9.37 12.80 -3.32
N ASP A 404 9.71 13.88 -4.02
CA ASP A 404 8.99 15.14 -4.04
C ASP A 404 8.49 15.43 -5.45
N ALA A 405 7.33 16.05 -5.56
CA ALA A 405 6.83 16.41 -6.88
C ALA A 405 6.35 17.86 -6.93
N SER A 406 6.54 18.49 -8.09
CA SER A 406 6.08 19.86 -8.31
C SER A 406 5.45 20.04 -9.68
N LEU A 407 4.30 20.72 -9.71
CA LEU A 407 3.69 21.26 -10.93
C LEU A 407 3.84 22.77 -10.92
N VAL A 408 4.50 23.32 -11.96
CA VAL A 408 4.85 24.73 -12.00
C VAL A 408 4.33 25.40 -13.28
N GLY A 409 3.93 26.65 -13.16
CA GLY A 409 3.44 27.44 -14.31
C GLY A 409 1.93 27.27 -14.54
N GLY A 410 1.51 27.13 -15.80
CA GLY A 410 0.12 26.84 -16.17
C GLY A 410 -0.07 25.39 -16.60
N THR A 411 0.52 24.46 -15.89
CA THR A 411 0.48 23.03 -16.24
C THR A 411 -0.90 22.43 -15.94
N HIS A 412 -1.44 21.75 -16.92
CA HIS A 412 -2.59 20.87 -16.73
C HIS A 412 -2.09 19.42 -16.66
N PHE A 413 -2.44 18.69 -15.62
CA PHE A 413 -2.13 17.27 -15.47
C PHE A 413 -3.40 16.45 -15.50
N SER A 414 -3.44 15.44 -16.35
CA SER A 414 -4.57 14.51 -16.43
C SER A 414 -4.11 13.07 -16.22
N PHE A 415 -4.60 12.48 -15.16
CA PHE A 415 -4.40 11.06 -14.89
C PHE A 415 -5.17 10.20 -15.88
N ASP A 416 -4.48 9.27 -16.52
CA ASP A 416 -5.15 8.24 -17.31
C ASP A 416 -5.53 7.04 -16.43
N GLU A 417 -6.80 6.89 -16.14
CA GLU A 417 -7.34 5.82 -15.28
C GLU A 417 -7.00 4.41 -15.78
N ALA A 418 -6.77 4.24 -17.09
CA ALA A 418 -6.32 2.97 -17.66
C ALA A 418 -4.90 2.57 -17.23
N LEU A 419 -4.14 3.45 -16.55
CA LEU A 419 -2.82 3.15 -15.99
C LEU A 419 -2.91 2.38 -14.66
N ALA A 420 -4.05 2.38 -14.00
CA ALA A 420 -4.22 1.68 -12.73
C ALA A 420 -3.88 0.17 -12.80
N ASP A 421 -4.03 -0.41 -14.00
CA ASP A 421 -3.74 -1.82 -14.26
C ASP A 421 -2.33 -2.06 -14.84
N VAL A 422 -1.49 -1.01 -14.97
CA VAL A 422 -0.12 -1.15 -15.47
C VAL A 422 0.75 -1.78 -14.40
N ASN A 423 1.26 -2.98 -14.72
CA ASN A 423 2.15 -3.74 -13.87
C ASN A 423 3.61 -3.48 -14.27
N LEU A 424 4.42 -2.93 -13.36
CA LEU A 424 5.85 -2.70 -13.59
C LEU A 424 6.73 -3.93 -13.34
N GLY A 425 6.12 -5.06 -12.95
CA GLY A 425 6.83 -6.30 -12.72
C GLY A 425 7.59 -6.28 -11.39
N SER A 426 6.90 -6.57 -10.30
CA SER A 426 7.53 -7.11 -9.09
C SER A 426 7.41 -8.62 -9.12
N THR A 427 8.46 -9.32 -8.70
CA THR A 427 8.38 -10.77 -8.43
C THR A 427 7.72 -11.01 -7.08
N ASP A 428 7.59 -9.98 -6.24
CA ASP A 428 7.10 -10.11 -4.89
C ASP A 428 5.58 -10.07 -4.85
N TYR A 429 5.02 -10.93 -4.03
CA TYR A 429 3.59 -10.97 -3.78
C TYR A 429 3.21 -9.95 -2.71
N GLU A 430 2.17 -9.17 -2.98
CA GLU A 430 1.56 -8.25 -2.02
C GLU A 430 0.22 -8.80 -1.52
N VAL A 431 -0.10 -8.50 -0.26
CA VAL A 431 -1.39 -8.87 0.33
C VAL A 431 -2.49 -8.00 -0.28
N PHE A 432 -3.40 -8.63 -1.01
CA PHE A 432 -4.58 -7.98 -1.57
C PHE A 432 -5.77 -8.01 -0.60
N GLN A 433 -5.95 -9.13 0.10
CA GLN A 433 -7.05 -9.31 1.04
C GLN A 433 -6.61 -10.18 2.22
N TRP A 434 -7.02 -9.77 3.42
CA TRP A 434 -6.80 -10.52 4.67
C TRP A 434 -8.12 -10.78 5.35
N LEU A 435 -8.45 -12.05 5.63
CA LEU A 435 -9.68 -12.47 6.26
C LEU A 435 -9.40 -13.40 7.44
N GLU A 436 -9.92 -13.08 8.62
CA GLU A 436 -10.04 -14.04 9.73
C GLU A 436 -11.28 -14.91 9.49
N MET A 437 -11.09 -16.22 9.41
CA MET A 437 -12.17 -17.17 9.23
C MET A 437 -12.85 -17.47 10.57
N THR A 438 -14.03 -16.90 10.78
CA THR A 438 -14.79 -17.11 12.00
C THR A 438 -15.93 -18.09 11.78
N ASN A 439 -16.14 -19.00 12.73
CA ASN A 439 -17.21 -20.03 12.72
C ASN A 439 -18.62 -19.44 12.95
N THR A 440 -18.88 -18.19 12.59
CA THR A 440 -20.19 -17.59 12.68
C THR A 440 -20.88 -17.63 11.33
N THR A 441 -22.12 -18.05 11.32
CA THR A 441 -23.10 -18.35 10.26
C THR A 441 -23.33 -17.27 9.18
N TYR A 442 -22.29 -16.57 8.76
CA TYR A 442 -22.27 -15.72 7.58
C TYR A 442 -21.17 -16.22 6.64
N GLU A 443 -21.56 -17.05 5.71
CA GLU A 443 -20.97 -17.38 4.38
C GLU A 443 -19.43 -17.32 4.18
N THR A 444 -18.60 -17.50 5.19
CA THR A 444 -17.19 -17.82 5.02
C THR A 444 -16.97 -19.24 5.52
N THR A 445 -17.01 -20.17 4.59
CA THR A 445 -16.75 -21.59 4.81
C THR A 445 -15.32 -21.73 5.37
N THR A 446 -15.20 -22.19 6.62
CA THR A 446 -13.91 -22.70 7.11
C THR A 446 -13.43 -23.74 6.10
N VAL A 447 -12.30 -23.49 5.46
CA VAL A 447 -11.72 -24.47 4.54
C VAL A 447 -11.28 -25.65 5.38
N ALA A 448 -11.80 -26.84 5.07
CA ALA A 448 -11.37 -28.05 5.73
C ALA A 448 -9.96 -28.40 5.28
N LEU A 449 -8.95 -27.85 5.94
CA LEU A 449 -7.53 -28.10 5.62
C LEU A 449 -7.14 -29.58 5.83
N ASN A 450 -7.89 -30.32 6.63
CA ASN A 450 -7.65 -31.76 6.88
C ASN A 450 -7.64 -32.63 5.62
N GLY A 451 -8.16 -32.15 4.48
CA GLY A 451 -8.11 -32.87 3.21
C GLY A 451 -6.76 -32.75 2.48
N TYR A 452 -5.87 -31.89 2.94
CA TYR A 452 -4.55 -31.62 2.34
C TYR A 452 -3.39 -32.23 3.14
N PHE A 453 -3.64 -32.68 4.38
CA PHE A 453 -2.64 -33.24 5.32
C PHE A 453 -2.92 -34.69 5.69
#